data_9fc3b4617851ebfc589cff4979474467
#
_entry.id   9fc3b4617851ebfc589cff4979474467
#
_cell.length_a   1.000
_cell.length_b   1.000
_cell.length_c   1.000
_cell.angle_alpha   90.00
_cell.angle_beta   90.00
_cell.angle_gamma   90.00
#
_symmetry.space_group_name_H-M   'P 1'
#
loop_
_entity.id
_entity.type
_entity.pdbx_description
1 polymer ?
#
loop_
_entity_poly.entity_id
_entity_poly.type
_entity_poly.pdbx_seq_one_letter_code
_entity_poly.pdbx_strand_id
1 'polypeptide(L)'
;MHVLVRFCCRCCVLQIVVILWLAAWNANLWGETDASTEQEFGATRSASAAVPRNVDDLRQMQELVQKITERARSSTVGLRIGTTHGSGVIVSKDGYVLTAAHVLGAPDRDVTIHFSNGRTAAGKTLGANYGMDCALIKITDKGDWPFISMRRPPLLKPGQWCVALGHPGGFELGRSPVVRLGRLVSIGSNIVVSDCTLTGGDSGGPLFDLKGNLIGVHSRIGEPLMANMHIPLNNFRKCWDHLVDGRAWGFAPGEGPYLGIIRHQDLKHVLVASVIAGSPAAKAGVLPGDEILEFDGQAVKDFSTLSKLVKSKRPGQSVDLRIRRIDHELKLPLVIGTRKG
;
A
#
# COMPACT_ATOMS: atom_id res chain seq x y z
N MET A 1 -8.02 -59.45 31.13
CA MET A 1 -9.05 -59.03 30.17
C MET A 1 -8.54 -57.77 29.50
N HIS A 2 -7.78 -57.93 28.40
CA HIS A 2 -7.18 -56.82 27.64
C HIS A 2 -8.15 -56.41 26.53
N VAL A 3 -8.55 -55.12 26.52
CA VAL A 3 -9.30 -54.53 25.42
C VAL A 3 -8.31 -53.76 24.56
N LEU A 4 -8.02 -54.26 23.36
CA LEU A 4 -7.26 -53.56 22.31
C LEU A 4 -8.18 -52.53 21.64
N VAL A 5 -7.87 -51.27 21.78
CA VAL A 5 -8.46 -50.17 20.96
C VAL A 5 -7.60 -49.99 19.70
N ARG A 6 -8.14 -50.44 18.55
CA ARG A 6 -7.54 -50.17 17.23
C ARG A 6 -7.91 -48.76 16.82
N PHE A 7 -6.91 -47.83 16.80
CA PHE A 7 -7.04 -46.52 16.18
C PHE A 7 -6.98 -46.63 14.65
N CYS A 8 -8.03 -46.15 14.01
CA CYS A 8 -8.20 -46.17 12.56
C CYS A 8 -7.32 -45.05 11.90
N CYS A 9 -6.22 -45.48 11.26
CA CYS A 9 -5.17 -44.64 10.67
C CYS A 9 -5.53 -44.03 9.29
N ARG A 10 -6.81 -43.84 8.94
CA ARG A 10 -7.22 -43.30 7.63
C ARG A 10 -7.49 -41.81 7.60
N CYS A 11 -7.71 -41.14 8.73
CA CYS A 11 -7.96 -39.68 8.77
C CYS A 11 -6.69 -38.82 8.78
N CYS A 12 -5.56 -39.33 9.28
CA CYS A 12 -4.32 -38.53 9.35
C CYS A 12 -3.63 -38.35 7.99
N VAL A 13 -3.79 -39.28 7.05
CA VAL A 13 -3.15 -39.20 5.73
C VAL A 13 -3.81 -38.16 4.84
N LEU A 14 -5.13 -37.96 4.93
CA LEU A 14 -5.85 -36.95 4.15
C LEU A 14 -5.53 -35.51 4.60
N GLN A 15 -5.33 -35.29 5.90
CA GLN A 15 -4.98 -33.95 6.41
C GLN A 15 -3.53 -33.53 6.05
N ILE A 16 -2.60 -34.48 6.01
CA ILE A 16 -1.21 -34.21 5.61
C ILE A 16 -1.13 -33.90 4.12
N VAL A 17 -1.91 -34.57 3.26
CA VAL A 17 -1.93 -34.30 1.82
C VAL A 17 -2.52 -32.93 1.51
N VAL A 18 -3.58 -32.47 2.21
CA VAL A 18 -4.18 -31.14 2.01
C VAL A 18 -3.23 -30.03 2.49
N ILE A 19 -2.51 -30.23 3.59
CA ILE A 19 -1.52 -29.25 4.09
C ILE A 19 -0.31 -29.16 3.14
N LEU A 20 0.13 -30.26 2.55
CA LEU A 20 1.20 -30.26 1.56
C LEU A 20 0.78 -29.61 0.23
N TRP A 21 -0.49 -29.75 -0.19
CA TRP A 21 -1.01 -29.06 -1.38
C TRP A 21 -1.18 -27.56 -1.18
N LEU A 22 -1.62 -27.10 -0.01
CA LEU A 22 -1.69 -25.69 0.32
C LEU A 22 -0.30 -25.06 0.48
N ALA A 23 0.68 -25.79 1.01
CA ALA A 23 2.07 -25.34 1.09
C ALA A 23 2.73 -25.27 -0.30
N ALA A 24 2.44 -26.20 -1.21
CA ALA A 24 2.93 -26.19 -2.58
C ALA A 24 2.29 -25.06 -3.42
N TRP A 25 1.00 -24.73 -3.17
CA TRP A 25 0.35 -23.61 -3.83
C TRP A 25 0.96 -22.26 -3.41
N ASN A 26 1.24 -22.07 -2.12
CA ASN A 26 1.92 -20.86 -1.64
C ASN A 26 3.36 -20.74 -2.16
N ALA A 27 4.10 -21.84 -2.33
CA ALA A 27 5.45 -21.83 -2.85
C ALA A 27 5.51 -21.31 -4.31
N ASN A 28 4.54 -21.65 -5.15
CA ASN A 28 4.47 -21.19 -6.55
C ASN A 28 4.14 -19.69 -6.69
N LEU A 29 3.46 -19.08 -5.70
CA LEU A 29 3.23 -17.62 -5.68
C LEU A 29 4.49 -16.81 -5.29
N TRP A 30 5.43 -17.43 -4.57
CA TRP A 30 6.60 -16.75 -4.00
C TRP A 30 7.90 -16.96 -4.78
N GLY A 31 7.85 -17.69 -5.89
CA GLY A 31 8.94 -17.80 -6.82
C GLY A 31 9.72 -19.09 -6.76
N GLU A 32 9.32 -20.05 -7.57
CA GLU A 32 10.30 -20.85 -8.29
C GLU A 32 11.06 -19.91 -9.20
N THR A 33 12.37 -20.02 -9.17
CA THR A 33 13.30 -19.25 -9.99
C THR A 33 12.98 -19.50 -11.47
N ASP A 34 12.31 -18.55 -12.10
CA ASP A 34 12.28 -18.48 -13.55
C ASP A 34 13.70 -18.09 -13.99
N ALA A 35 14.51 -19.08 -14.28
CA ALA A 35 15.92 -18.92 -14.70
C ALA A 35 16.07 -17.99 -15.92
N SER A 36 14.98 -17.85 -16.71
CA SER A 36 14.91 -16.92 -17.84
C SER A 36 15.04 -15.46 -17.41
N THR A 37 14.53 -15.10 -16.22
CA THR A 37 14.54 -13.71 -15.72
C THR A 37 15.92 -13.29 -15.18
N GLU A 38 16.71 -14.22 -14.63
CA GLU A 38 18.07 -13.91 -14.19
C GLU A 38 19.04 -13.74 -15.36
N GLN A 39 18.80 -14.41 -16.48
CA GLN A 39 19.59 -14.23 -17.70
C GLN A 39 19.25 -12.92 -18.43
N GLU A 40 17.99 -12.46 -18.39
CA GLU A 40 17.55 -11.25 -19.09
C GLU A 40 18.08 -9.95 -18.47
N PHE A 41 18.28 -9.94 -17.14
CA PHE A 41 18.86 -8.82 -16.38
C PHE A 41 20.27 -9.13 -15.85
N GLY A 42 20.93 -10.16 -16.42
CA GLY A 42 22.21 -10.70 -15.95
C GLY A 42 23.34 -9.66 -15.95
N ALA A 43 24.02 -9.63 -14.81
CA ALA A 43 25.39 -9.16 -14.60
C ALA A 43 25.75 -7.73 -15.00
N THR A 44 24.84 -6.76 -14.92
CA THR A 44 25.26 -5.36 -14.79
C THR A 44 25.49 -5.03 -13.31
N ARG A 45 26.70 -5.32 -12.85
CA ARG A 45 27.22 -4.80 -11.58
C ARG A 45 27.01 -3.29 -11.60
N SER A 46 26.21 -2.75 -10.67
CA SER A 46 26.26 -1.33 -10.29
C SER A 46 25.26 -0.33 -10.88
N ALA A 47 24.44 -0.60 -11.90
CA ALA A 47 23.52 0.41 -12.43
C ALA A 47 22.42 0.85 -11.44
N SER A 48 22.07 0.03 -10.44
CA SER A 48 20.90 0.30 -9.58
C SER A 48 21.08 1.41 -8.54
N ALA A 49 22.32 1.78 -8.19
CA ALA A 49 22.60 2.82 -7.19
C ALA A 49 23.62 3.86 -7.67
N ALA A 50 24.34 3.61 -8.76
CA ALA A 50 25.40 4.49 -9.23
C ALA A 50 24.84 5.74 -9.93
N VAL A 51 25.49 6.86 -9.71
CA VAL A 51 25.31 8.04 -10.55
C VAL A 51 25.98 7.74 -11.91
N PRO A 52 25.29 7.91 -13.05
CA PRO A 52 25.88 7.78 -14.37
C PRO A 52 27.09 8.69 -14.49
N ARG A 53 28.21 8.17 -14.98
CA ARG A 53 29.48 8.89 -15.08
C ARG A 53 29.81 9.33 -16.51
N ASN A 54 29.19 8.66 -17.47
CA ASN A 54 29.42 8.88 -18.90
C ASN A 54 28.15 8.55 -19.70
N VAL A 55 28.21 8.76 -21.01
CA VAL A 55 27.07 8.55 -21.93
C VAL A 55 26.69 7.06 -22.01
N ASP A 56 27.64 6.14 -21.88
CA ASP A 56 27.36 4.71 -21.98
C ASP A 56 26.59 4.20 -20.76
N ASP A 57 26.90 4.73 -19.55
CA ASP A 57 26.08 4.46 -18.35
C ASP A 57 24.62 4.92 -18.55
N LEU A 58 24.41 6.08 -19.20
CA LEU A 58 23.07 6.59 -19.51
C LEU A 58 22.35 5.72 -20.54
N ARG A 59 23.03 5.25 -21.59
CA ARG A 59 22.48 4.32 -22.58
C ARG A 59 22.07 2.99 -21.92
N GLN A 60 22.92 2.42 -21.09
CA GLN A 60 22.58 1.22 -20.32
C GLN A 60 21.37 1.41 -19.43
N MET A 61 21.27 2.57 -18.74
CA MET A 61 20.10 2.88 -17.93
C MET A 61 18.83 2.99 -18.80
N GLN A 62 18.90 3.63 -19.96
CA GLN A 62 17.80 3.73 -20.91
C GLN A 62 17.32 2.33 -21.34
N GLU A 63 18.23 1.45 -21.70
CA GLU A 63 17.91 0.06 -22.11
C GLU A 63 17.22 -0.71 -20.98
N LEU A 64 17.69 -0.57 -19.71
CA LEU A 64 17.07 -1.21 -18.56
C LEU A 64 15.65 -0.67 -18.34
N VAL A 65 15.44 0.64 -18.42
CA VAL A 65 14.11 1.25 -18.28
C VAL A 65 13.17 0.77 -19.40
N GLN A 66 13.65 0.67 -20.64
CA GLN A 66 12.87 0.15 -21.76
C GLN A 66 12.44 -1.31 -21.54
N LYS A 67 13.38 -2.20 -21.15
CA LYS A 67 13.09 -3.61 -20.85
C LYS A 67 12.06 -3.74 -19.70
N ILE A 68 12.22 -2.97 -18.64
CA ILE A 68 11.25 -2.95 -17.52
C ILE A 68 9.88 -2.51 -18.01
N THR A 69 9.83 -1.44 -18.82
CA THR A 69 8.59 -0.90 -19.37
C THR A 69 7.87 -1.89 -20.25
N GLU A 70 8.57 -2.53 -21.17
CA GLU A 70 8.01 -3.54 -22.09
C GLU A 70 7.40 -4.71 -21.33
N ARG A 71 8.13 -5.24 -20.35
CA ARG A 71 7.67 -6.34 -19.51
C ARG A 71 6.49 -5.96 -18.61
N ALA A 72 6.53 -4.77 -18.00
CA ALA A 72 5.53 -4.33 -17.03
C ALA A 72 4.26 -3.79 -17.69
N ARG A 73 4.33 -3.31 -18.96
CA ARG A 73 3.21 -2.64 -19.65
C ARG A 73 1.95 -3.49 -19.72
N SER A 74 2.08 -4.77 -20.03
CA SER A 74 0.93 -5.69 -20.16
C SER A 74 0.32 -6.07 -18.81
N SER A 75 1.10 -6.01 -17.72
CA SER A 75 0.68 -6.34 -16.36
C SER A 75 0.25 -5.11 -15.56
N THR A 76 0.56 -3.89 -16.03
CA THR A 76 0.10 -2.64 -15.43
C THR A 76 -1.25 -2.27 -16.03
N VAL A 77 -2.29 -2.25 -15.20
CA VAL A 77 -3.68 -2.08 -15.65
C VAL A 77 -4.30 -0.83 -15.06
N GLY A 78 -5.24 -0.25 -15.80
CA GLY A 78 -6.16 0.75 -15.29
C GLY A 78 -7.32 0.06 -14.57
N LEU A 79 -7.78 0.62 -13.47
CA LEU A 79 -8.89 0.11 -12.67
C LEU A 79 -10.03 1.12 -12.65
N ARG A 80 -11.27 0.62 -12.81
CA ARG A 80 -12.50 1.40 -12.59
C ARG A 80 -13.42 0.65 -11.64
N ILE A 81 -13.74 1.28 -10.50
CA ILE A 81 -14.60 0.74 -9.43
C ILE A 81 -15.70 1.77 -9.15
N GLY A 82 -16.85 1.62 -9.81
CA GLY A 82 -17.87 2.67 -9.82
C GLY A 82 -17.34 3.95 -10.47
N THR A 83 -17.27 5.05 -9.70
CA THR A 83 -16.70 6.34 -10.12
C THR A 83 -15.21 6.51 -9.81
N THR A 84 -14.62 5.57 -9.04
CA THR A 84 -13.21 5.63 -8.67
C THR A 84 -12.35 5.07 -9.79
N HIS A 85 -11.24 5.75 -10.07
CA HIS A 85 -10.21 5.34 -11.01
C HIS A 85 -8.88 5.15 -10.28
N GLY A 86 -8.10 4.18 -10.74
CA GLY A 86 -6.78 3.91 -10.23
C GLY A 86 -5.98 3.01 -11.17
N SER A 87 -4.85 2.55 -10.69
CA SER A 87 -3.97 1.60 -11.35
C SER A 87 -3.86 0.31 -10.55
N GLY A 88 -3.36 -0.73 -11.18
CA GLY A 88 -3.02 -1.99 -10.53
C GLY A 88 -1.89 -2.70 -11.24
N VAL A 89 -1.31 -3.70 -10.59
CA VAL A 89 -0.35 -4.62 -11.19
C VAL A 89 -0.79 -6.07 -11.00
N ILE A 90 -0.92 -6.79 -12.09
CA ILE A 90 -1.23 -8.23 -12.08
C ILE A 90 0.00 -8.98 -11.60
N VAL A 91 -0.16 -9.85 -10.59
CA VAL A 91 0.96 -10.54 -9.93
C VAL A 91 0.90 -12.06 -10.02
N SER A 92 -0.14 -12.59 -10.66
CA SER A 92 -0.28 -14.04 -10.87
C SER A 92 -0.99 -14.35 -12.19
N LYS A 93 -0.67 -15.50 -12.77
CA LYS A 93 -1.25 -15.99 -14.02
C LYS A 93 -2.79 -16.16 -13.95
N ASP A 94 -3.32 -16.46 -12.78
CA ASP A 94 -4.75 -16.60 -12.51
C ASP A 94 -5.45 -15.27 -12.20
N GLY A 95 -4.74 -14.13 -12.26
CA GLY A 95 -5.33 -12.80 -12.27
C GLY A 95 -5.51 -12.13 -10.91
N TYR A 96 -4.61 -12.34 -9.95
CA TYR A 96 -4.53 -11.46 -8.77
C TYR A 96 -3.88 -10.14 -9.14
N VAL A 97 -4.49 -9.02 -8.70
CA VAL A 97 -4.04 -7.65 -8.99
C VAL A 97 -3.81 -6.90 -7.69
N LEU A 98 -2.59 -6.41 -7.46
CA LEU A 98 -2.30 -5.51 -6.35
C LEU A 98 -2.77 -4.09 -6.69
N THR A 99 -3.31 -3.41 -5.69
CA THR A 99 -3.68 -1.99 -5.77
C THR A 99 -3.63 -1.35 -4.39
N ALA A 100 -3.93 -0.06 -4.29
CA ALA A 100 -4.05 0.65 -3.03
C ALA A 100 -5.46 0.48 -2.43
N ALA A 101 -5.55 0.36 -1.09
CA ALA A 101 -6.83 0.13 -0.42
C ALA A 101 -7.81 1.29 -0.58
N HIS A 102 -7.32 2.54 -0.66
CA HIS A 102 -8.18 3.70 -0.91
C HIS A 102 -8.79 3.72 -2.33
N VAL A 103 -8.19 3.00 -3.31
CA VAL A 103 -8.75 2.80 -4.66
C VAL A 103 -9.86 1.75 -4.62
N LEU A 104 -9.63 0.67 -3.86
CA LEU A 104 -10.57 -0.46 -3.76
C LEU A 104 -11.92 -0.03 -3.14
N GLY A 105 -11.91 0.80 -2.12
CA GLY A 105 -13.09 1.22 -1.37
C GLY A 105 -13.57 0.15 -0.40
N ALA A 106 -14.25 -0.90 -0.85
CA ALA A 106 -14.75 -2.03 -0.04
C ALA A 106 -14.59 -3.35 -0.78
N PRO A 107 -14.56 -4.52 -0.08
CA PRO A 107 -14.61 -5.83 -0.70
C PRO A 107 -15.89 -6.09 -1.50
N ASP A 108 -15.85 -7.11 -2.36
CA ASP A 108 -16.96 -7.64 -3.18
C ASP A 108 -17.62 -6.63 -4.14
N ARG A 109 -16.88 -5.62 -4.58
CA ARG A 109 -17.34 -4.68 -5.60
C ARG A 109 -16.89 -5.13 -6.98
N ASP A 110 -17.71 -4.83 -7.99
CA ASP A 110 -17.34 -5.03 -9.40
C ASP A 110 -16.23 -4.06 -9.82
N VAL A 111 -15.27 -4.60 -10.56
CA VAL A 111 -14.14 -3.86 -11.12
C VAL A 111 -14.07 -4.10 -12.61
N THR A 112 -13.90 -3.03 -13.39
CA THR A 112 -13.47 -3.12 -14.77
C THR A 112 -11.95 -2.93 -14.83
N ILE A 113 -11.23 -3.93 -15.32
CA ILE A 113 -9.78 -3.92 -15.51
C ILE A 113 -9.50 -3.57 -16.98
N HIS A 114 -8.74 -2.50 -17.21
CA HIS A 114 -8.37 -2.00 -18.52
C HIS A 114 -6.92 -2.30 -18.85
N PHE A 115 -6.67 -3.00 -19.94
CA PHE A 115 -5.33 -3.33 -20.42
C PHE A 115 -4.83 -2.31 -21.43
N SER A 116 -3.52 -2.12 -21.52
CA SER A 116 -2.87 -1.17 -22.44
C SER A 116 -3.18 -1.42 -23.92
N ASN A 117 -3.62 -2.63 -24.30
CA ASN A 117 -4.04 -2.98 -25.65
C ASN A 117 -5.54 -2.70 -25.92
N GLY A 118 -6.24 -2.02 -25.03
CA GLY A 118 -7.66 -1.69 -25.16
C GLY A 118 -8.64 -2.79 -24.71
N ARG A 119 -8.15 -4.01 -24.41
CA ARG A 119 -9.00 -5.06 -23.83
C ARG A 119 -9.46 -4.68 -22.44
N THR A 120 -10.59 -5.23 -22.02
CA THR A 120 -11.09 -5.15 -20.65
C THR A 120 -11.29 -6.55 -20.08
N ALA A 121 -11.29 -6.65 -18.76
CA ALA A 121 -11.72 -7.85 -18.04
C ALA A 121 -12.58 -7.43 -16.84
N ALA A 122 -13.50 -8.31 -16.47
CA ALA A 122 -14.26 -8.19 -15.24
C ALA A 122 -13.46 -8.72 -14.05
N GLY A 123 -13.68 -8.13 -12.89
CA GLY A 123 -13.06 -8.56 -11.65
C GLY A 123 -13.88 -8.17 -10.44
N LYS A 124 -13.44 -8.66 -9.28
CA LYS A 124 -13.99 -8.36 -7.96
C LYS A 124 -12.91 -7.85 -7.02
N THR A 125 -13.24 -6.84 -6.24
CA THR A 125 -12.39 -6.45 -5.12
C THR A 125 -12.41 -7.55 -4.07
N LEU A 126 -11.22 -7.93 -3.57
CA LEU A 126 -11.04 -8.87 -2.47
C LEU A 126 -10.76 -8.13 -1.15
N GLY A 127 -9.70 -8.51 -0.45
CA GLY A 127 -9.37 -7.93 0.83
C GLY A 127 -8.65 -6.59 0.77
N ALA A 128 -8.69 -5.86 1.89
CA ALA A 128 -8.02 -4.58 2.07
C ALA A 128 -7.45 -4.41 3.48
N ASN A 129 -6.22 -3.95 3.58
CA ASN A 129 -5.62 -3.41 4.79
C ASN A 129 -5.53 -1.89 4.68
N TYR A 130 -6.49 -1.18 5.22
CA TYR A 130 -6.53 0.29 5.14
C TYR A 130 -5.41 0.96 5.95
N GLY A 131 -4.91 0.30 6.99
CA GLY A 131 -3.80 0.80 7.80
C GLY A 131 -2.47 0.87 7.04
N MET A 132 -2.24 -0.11 6.14
CA MET A 132 -1.06 -0.20 5.28
C MET A 132 -1.36 0.24 3.83
N ASP A 133 -2.60 0.58 3.52
CA ASP A 133 -3.10 0.91 2.19
C ASP A 133 -2.94 -0.23 1.14
N CYS A 134 -2.85 -1.50 1.58
CA CYS A 134 -2.74 -2.67 0.71
C CYS A 134 -4.12 -3.19 0.31
N ALA A 135 -4.33 -3.51 -0.97
CA ALA A 135 -5.56 -4.17 -1.41
C ALA A 135 -5.32 -5.15 -2.57
N LEU A 136 -6.25 -6.07 -2.72
CA LEU A 136 -6.22 -7.13 -3.71
C LEU A 136 -7.51 -7.14 -4.52
N ILE A 137 -7.38 -7.38 -5.81
CA ILE A 137 -8.48 -7.59 -6.76
C ILE A 137 -8.27 -8.95 -7.41
N LYS A 138 -9.34 -9.63 -7.77
CA LYS A 138 -9.32 -10.87 -8.56
C LYS A 138 -10.00 -10.64 -9.90
N ILE A 139 -9.31 -10.92 -11.00
CA ILE A 139 -9.93 -11.03 -12.32
C ILE A 139 -10.84 -12.26 -12.30
N THR A 140 -12.10 -12.11 -12.68
CA THR A 140 -13.10 -13.17 -12.68
C THR A 140 -13.29 -13.79 -14.04
N ASP A 141 -12.92 -13.10 -15.11
CA ASP A 141 -12.92 -13.67 -16.45
C ASP A 141 -11.90 -14.81 -16.57
N LYS A 142 -12.24 -15.83 -17.33
CA LYS A 142 -11.36 -16.97 -17.60
C LYS A 142 -10.22 -16.55 -18.52
N GLY A 143 -9.01 -16.96 -18.20
CA GLY A 143 -7.84 -16.74 -19.05
C GLY A 143 -6.54 -16.84 -18.29
N ASP A 144 -5.45 -16.81 -19.05
CA ASP A 144 -4.10 -16.63 -18.56
C ASP A 144 -3.73 -15.15 -18.70
N TRP A 145 -3.30 -14.54 -17.59
CA TRP A 145 -3.04 -13.11 -17.54
C TRP A 145 -1.53 -12.83 -17.50
N PRO A 146 -1.05 -11.81 -18.23
CA PRO A 146 0.33 -11.37 -18.10
C PRO A 146 0.55 -10.86 -16.67
N PHE A 147 1.65 -11.25 -16.03
CA PHE A 147 1.88 -10.92 -14.63
C PHE A 147 3.35 -10.64 -14.33
N ILE A 148 3.58 -9.92 -13.22
CA ILE A 148 4.88 -9.70 -12.60
C ILE A 148 4.95 -10.52 -11.31
N SER A 149 5.91 -11.41 -11.21
CA SER A 149 6.08 -12.23 -10.01
C SER A 149 6.40 -11.38 -8.76
N MET A 150 5.77 -11.69 -7.65
CA MET A 150 6.03 -11.07 -6.33
C MET A 150 7.25 -11.70 -5.65
N ARG A 151 8.41 -11.72 -6.30
CA ARG A 151 9.66 -12.17 -5.68
C ARG A 151 9.96 -11.37 -4.42
N ARG A 152 10.73 -11.96 -3.50
CA ARG A 152 11.20 -11.21 -2.33
C ARG A 152 12.05 -10.04 -2.82
N PRO A 153 11.68 -8.78 -2.52
CA PRO A 153 12.45 -7.65 -2.98
C PRO A 153 13.85 -7.66 -2.36
N PRO A 154 14.87 -7.21 -3.09
CA PRO A 154 16.20 -7.05 -2.53
C PRO A 154 16.18 -6.01 -1.41
N LEU A 155 17.30 -5.93 -0.64
CA LEU A 155 17.47 -4.86 0.33
C LEU A 155 17.56 -3.51 -0.41
N LEU A 156 16.56 -2.66 -0.21
CA LEU A 156 16.50 -1.34 -0.82
C LEU A 156 17.42 -0.36 -0.08
N LYS A 157 17.93 0.64 -0.82
CA LYS A 157 18.77 1.71 -0.26
C LYS A 157 18.31 3.08 -0.78
N PRO A 158 18.33 4.14 0.03
CA PRO A 158 18.14 5.51 -0.45
C PRO A 158 19.14 5.84 -1.57
N GLY A 159 18.71 6.65 -2.53
CA GLY A 159 19.48 7.00 -3.73
C GLY A 159 19.44 5.96 -4.85
N GLN A 160 18.89 4.78 -4.63
CA GLN A 160 18.71 3.74 -5.64
C GLN A 160 17.70 4.18 -6.70
N TRP A 161 17.99 3.94 -7.97
CA TRP A 161 17.07 4.21 -9.07
C TRP A 161 15.85 3.30 -9.03
N CYS A 162 14.71 3.86 -9.41
CA CYS A 162 13.43 3.14 -9.50
C CYS A 162 12.60 3.63 -10.69
N VAL A 163 11.70 2.78 -11.16
CA VAL A 163 10.79 3.04 -12.28
C VAL A 163 9.37 2.88 -11.81
N ALA A 164 8.56 3.92 -11.97
CA ALA A 164 7.14 3.92 -11.64
C ALA A 164 6.30 3.84 -12.93
N LEU A 165 5.27 3.00 -12.95
CA LEU A 165 4.28 2.92 -14.02
C LEU A 165 2.87 3.11 -13.46
N GLY A 166 1.99 3.81 -14.22
CA GLY A 166 0.61 4.00 -13.81
C GLY A 166 -0.24 4.68 -14.88
N HIS A 167 -1.49 4.93 -14.53
CA HIS A 167 -2.47 5.59 -15.41
C HIS A 167 -2.91 6.92 -14.79
N PRO A 168 -2.10 8.00 -14.92
CA PRO A 168 -2.45 9.31 -14.40
C PRO A 168 -3.77 9.83 -14.99
N GLY A 169 -4.65 10.36 -14.14
CA GLY A 169 -6.01 10.76 -14.55
C GLY A 169 -6.97 9.60 -14.77
N GLY A 170 -6.52 8.35 -14.59
CA GLY A 170 -7.24 7.12 -14.92
C GLY A 170 -6.82 6.53 -16.25
N PHE A 171 -7.45 5.41 -16.63
CA PHE A 171 -7.19 4.76 -17.91
C PHE A 171 -7.73 5.62 -19.08
N GLU A 172 -6.93 5.72 -20.13
CA GLU A 172 -7.28 6.39 -21.38
C GLU A 172 -6.95 5.46 -22.55
N LEU A 173 -7.91 5.24 -23.42
CA LEU A 173 -7.75 4.35 -24.58
C LEU A 173 -6.65 4.87 -25.52
N GLY A 174 -5.74 3.99 -25.91
CA GLY A 174 -4.60 4.34 -26.76
C GLY A 174 -3.39 4.90 -26.01
N ARG A 175 -3.52 5.20 -24.70
CA ARG A 175 -2.43 5.63 -23.85
C ARG A 175 -1.85 4.45 -23.07
N SER A 176 -0.57 4.14 -23.31
CA SER A 176 0.18 3.20 -22.48
C SER A 176 0.35 3.73 -21.06
N PRO A 177 0.62 2.85 -20.05
CA PRO A 177 1.00 3.30 -18.73
C PRO A 177 2.16 4.30 -18.81
N VAL A 178 2.03 5.42 -18.10
CA VAL A 178 3.06 6.47 -18.08
C VAL A 178 4.22 6.01 -17.21
N VAL A 179 5.44 6.15 -17.73
CA VAL A 179 6.69 5.74 -17.09
C VAL A 179 7.40 6.94 -16.49
N ARG A 180 7.88 6.79 -15.25
CA ARG A 180 8.73 7.79 -14.59
C ARG A 180 9.96 7.09 -14.02
N LEU A 181 11.12 7.65 -14.29
CA LEU A 181 12.38 7.26 -13.70
C LEU A 181 12.68 8.22 -12.55
N GLY A 182 13.05 7.68 -11.40
CA GLY A 182 13.40 8.46 -10.22
C GLY A 182 14.29 7.69 -9.27
N ARG A 183 14.40 8.19 -8.04
CA ARG A 183 15.22 7.60 -6.97
C ARG A 183 14.39 7.34 -5.72
N LEU A 184 14.78 6.32 -4.97
CA LEU A 184 14.31 6.09 -3.62
C LEU A 184 14.90 7.17 -2.70
N VAL A 185 14.03 7.92 -2.03
CA VAL A 185 14.41 9.00 -1.10
C VAL A 185 14.54 8.46 0.32
N SER A 186 13.56 7.68 0.77
CA SER A 186 13.59 7.05 2.09
C SER A 186 12.90 5.69 2.06
N ILE A 187 13.29 4.83 2.99
CA ILE A 187 12.82 3.44 3.09
C ILE A 187 12.45 3.15 4.52
N GLY A 188 11.15 2.98 4.76
CA GLY A 188 10.59 2.54 6.02
C GLY A 188 9.92 1.17 5.91
N SER A 189 9.55 0.58 7.04
CA SER A 189 8.86 -0.71 7.09
C SER A 189 7.48 -0.69 6.44
N ASN A 190 6.80 0.46 6.47
CA ASN A 190 5.43 0.62 5.99
C ASN A 190 5.30 1.54 4.77
N ILE A 191 6.31 2.32 4.48
CA ILE A 191 6.31 3.28 3.38
C ILE A 191 7.71 3.35 2.77
N VAL A 192 7.78 3.32 1.45
CA VAL A 192 8.93 3.71 0.64
C VAL A 192 8.59 5.04 -0.03
N VAL A 193 9.53 5.97 -0.04
CA VAL A 193 9.38 7.29 -0.67
C VAL A 193 10.30 7.39 -1.88
N SER A 194 9.79 7.87 -3.00
CA SER A 194 10.58 8.20 -4.20
C SER A 194 10.29 9.61 -4.69
N ASP A 195 11.18 10.14 -5.54
CA ASP A 195 10.99 11.38 -6.28
C ASP A 195 10.28 11.18 -7.64
N CYS A 196 9.83 9.96 -7.95
CA CYS A 196 8.95 9.72 -9.10
C CYS A 196 7.64 10.49 -8.91
N THR A 197 7.40 11.51 -9.73
CA THR A 197 6.18 12.33 -9.64
C THR A 197 4.94 11.48 -9.93
N LEU A 198 4.04 11.37 -8.96
CA LEU A 198 2.74 10.71 -9.08
C LEU A 198 1.63 11.75 -9.22
N THR A 199 0.54 11.34 -9.85
CA THR A 199 -0.70 12.13 -9.93
C THR A 199 -1.91 11.25 -9.61
N GLY A 200 -3.10 11.86 -9.46
CA GLY A 200 -4.35 11.10 -9.27
C GLY A 200 -4.52 10.07 -10.39
N GLY A 201 -4.93 8.84 -10.06
CA GLY A 201 -5.03 7.72 -11.00
C GLY A 201 -3.81 6.79 -11.03
N ASP A 202 -2.62 7.25 -10.63
CA ASP A 202 -1.43 6.38 -10.50
C ASP A 202 -1.53 5.43 -9.29
N SER A 203 -2.33 5.76 -8.29
CA SER A 203 -2.54 4.93 -7.08
C SER A 203 -2.82 3.47 -7.43
N GLY A 204 -2.07 2.55 -6.85
CA GLY A 204 -2.12 1.11 -7.13
C GLY A 204 -1.16 0.64 -8.23
N GLY A 205 -0.54 1.54 -9.00
CA GLY A 205 0.46 1.17 -10.01
C GLY A 205 1.78 0.69 -9.42
N PRO A 206 2.59 -0.07 -10.17
CA PRO A 206 3.83 -0.69 -9.70
C PRO A 206 5.02 0.26 -9.64
N LEU A 207 5.89 0.01 -8.66
CA LEU A 207 7.23 0.56 -8.56
C LEU A 207 8.27 -0.57 -8.70
N PHE A 208 9.24 -0.39 -9.60
CA PHE A 208 10.31 -1.36 -9.87
C PHE A 208 11.69 -0.81 -9.50
N ASP A 209 12.62 -1.70 -9.17
CA ASP A 209 14.04 -1.38 -9.22
C ASP A 209 14.58 -1.51 -10.68
N LEU A 210 15.83 -1.08 -10.95
CA LEU A 210 16.42 -1.22 -12.29
C LEU A 210 16.79 -2.66 -12.68
N LYS A 211 16.55 -3.64 -11.80
CA LYS A 211 16.64 -5.07 -12.14
C LYS A 211 15.27 -5.64 -12.53
N GLY A 212 14.24 -4.80 -12.62
CA GLY A 212 12.86 -5.21 -12.95
C GLY A 212 12.13 -5.95 -11.83
N ASN A 213 12.64 -5.91 -10.59
CA ASN A 213 11.91 -6.46 -9.45
C ASN A 213 10.81 -5.49 -9.02
N LEU A 214 9.61 -5.99 -8.80
CA LEU A 214 8.54 -5.23 -8.15
C LEU A 214 8.95 -4.97 -6.70
N ILE A 215 9.05 -3.71 -6.30
CA ILE A 215 9.49 -3.30 -4.96
C ILE A 215 8.39 -2.62 -4.16
N GLY A 216 7.35 -2.11 -4.81
CA GLY A 216 6.24 -1.45 -4.15
C GLY A 216 5.08 -1.13 -5.09
N VAL A 217 4.03 -0.55 -4.51
CA VAL A 217 2.79 -0.13 -5.18
C VAL A 217 2.49 1.32 -4.80
N HIS A 218 2.10 2.16 -5.75
CA HIS A 218 1.84 3.58 -5.52
C HIS A 218 0.67 3.79 -4.55
N SER A 219 0.86 4.69 -3.59
CA SER A 219 -0.14 4.99 -2.56
C SER A 219 -0.56 6.46 -2.59
N ARG A 220 0.32 7.37 -2.19
CA ARG A 220 -0.03 8.76 -1.94
C ARG A 220 0.96 9.70 -2.59
N ILE A 221 0.44 10.84 -3.02
CA ILE A 221 1.24 11.99 -3.45
C ILE A 221 1.70 12.72 -2.20
N GLY A 222 2.98 13.07 -2.14
CA GLY A 222 3.55 13.85 -1.05
C GLY A 222 3.60 15.34 -1.37
N GLU A 223 3.75 16.14 -0.33
CA GLU A 223 4.16 17.53 -0.45
C GLU A 223 5.55 17.69 0.17
N PRO A 224 6.56 18.11 -0.56
CA PRO A 224 6.58 18.49 -1.98
C PRO A 224 6.39 17.33 -2.96
N LEU A 225 6.08 17.61 -4.23
CA LEU A 225 5.84 16.63 -5.31
C LEU A 225 6.96 15.59 -5.51
N MET A 226 8.12 15.80 -4.91
CA MET A 226 9.27 14.90 -4.95
C MET A 226 9.31 13.89 -3.78
N ALA A 227 8.23 13.74 -3.02
CA ALA A 227 8.16 12.84 -1.87
C ALA A 227 6.94 11.92 -1.99
N ASN A 228 6.86 11.18 -3.10
CA ASN A 228 5.73 10.30 -3.36
C ASN A 228 5.86 8.96 -2.65
N MET A 229 4.76 8.48 -2.08
CA MET A 229 4.74 7.36 -1.15
C MET A 229 4.27 6.09 -1.83
N HIS A 230 4.95 5.00 -1.54
CA HIS A 230 4.66 3.67 -2.06
C HIS A 230 4.54 2.67 -0.92
N ILE A 231 3.65 1.72 -1.08
CA ILE A 231 3.47 0.57 -0.18
C ILE A 231 4.57 -0.43 -0.50
N PRO A 232 5.46 -0.79 0.44
CA PRO A 232 6.45 -1.82 0.19
C PRO A 232 5.80 -3.16 -0.18
N LEU A 233 6.37 -3.89 -1.16
CA LEU A 233 5.84 -5.19 -1.58
C LEU A 233 5.73 -6.18 -0.40
N ASN A 234 6.65 -6.11 0.57
CA ASN A 234 6.60 -6.95 1.77
C ASN A 234 5.32 -6.79 2.59
N ASN A 235 4.64 -5.65 2.52
CA ASN A 235 3.38 -5.44 3.24
C ASN A 235 2.25 -6.28 2.63
N PHE A 236 2.19 -6.39 1.30
CA PHE A 236 1.26 -7.31 0.63
C PHE A 236 1.58 -8.76 0.96
N ARG A 237 2.86 -9.13 0.99
CA ARG A 237 3.30 -10.50 1.35
C ARG A 237 2.87 -10.89 2.77
N LYS A 238 3.01 -9.98 3.73
CA LYS A 238 2.64 -10.22 5.15
C LYS A 238 1.15 -10.44 5.36
N CYS A 239 0.31 -9.82 4.55
CA CYS A 239 -1.13 -9.92 4.71
C CYS A 239 -1.84 -10.67 3.57
N TRP A 240 -1.07 -11.38 2.74
CA TRP A 240 -1.55 -12.04 1.53
C TRP A 240 -2.78 -12.93 1.76
N ASP A 241 -2.70 -13.87 2.70
CA ASP A 241 -3.80 -14.82 2.96
C ASP A 241 -5.08 -14.10 3.39
N HIS A 242 -4.95 -13.05 4.22
CA HIS A 242 -6.10 -12.23 4.61
C HIS A 242 -6.70 -11.45 3.44
N LEU A 243 -5.85 -10.94 2.53
CA LEU A 243 -6.32 -10.25 1.33
C LEU A 243 -7.04 -11.22 0.37
N VAL A 244 -6.51 -12.41 0.17
CA VAL A 244 -7.12 -13.46 -0.67
C VAL A 244 -8.46 -13.92 -0.08
N ASP A 245 -8.56 -14.07 1.24
CA ASP A 245 -9.80 -14.41 1.96
C ASP A 245 -10.87 -13.28 1.91
N GLY A 246 -10.59 -12.17 1.26
CA GLY A 246 -11.51 -11.04 1.18
C GLY A 246 -11.68 -10.23 2.48
N ARG A 247 -10.77 -10.41 3.46
CA ARG A 247 -10.84 -9.68 4.73
C ARG A 247 -10.48 -8.22 4.54
N ALA A 248 -11.25 -7.34 5.20
CA ALA A 248 -10.96 -5.92 5.26
C ALA A 248 -10.77 -5.49 6.72
N TRP A 249 -9.70 -4.72 6.99
CA TRP A 249 -9.41 -4.24 8.33
C TRP A 249 -8.68 -2.89 8.32
N GLY A 250 -8.72 -2.21 9.47
CA GLY A 250 -8.35 -0.81 9.57
C GLY A 250 -9.56 0.07 9.27
N PHE A 251 -9.31 1.35 9.02
CA PHE A 251 -10.36 2.32 8.69
C PHE A 251 -10.22 2.75 7.24
N ALA A 252 -11.28 2.62 6.47
CA ALA A 252 -11.33 3.16 5.12
C ALA A 252 -11.14 4.70 5.14
N PRO A 253 -10.71 5.30 4.04
CA PRO A 253 -10.60 6.75 3.95
C PRO A 253 -11.91 7.44 4.37
N GLY A 254 -11.82 8.39 5.28
CA GLY A 254 -12.99 9.07 5.83
C GLY A 254 -13.70 8.38 6.99
N GLU A 255 -13.42 7.11 7.29
CA GLU A 255 -14.10 6.35 8.36
C GLU A 255 -13.29 6.27 9.67
N GLY A 256 -12.03 6.65 9.64
CA GLY A 256 -11.14 6.57 10.80
C GLY A 256 -11.48 7.57 11.90
N PRO A 257 -11.02 7.28 13.15
CA PRO A 257 -11.19 8.18 14.28
C PRO A 257 -10.49 9.51 14.02
N TYR A 258 -11.17 10.60 14.39
CA TYR A 258 -10.79 11.95 14.04
C TYR A 258 -11.04 12.93 15.17
N LEU A 259 -10.13 13.87 15.38
CA LEU A 259 -10.26 14.96 16.35
C LEU A 259 -10.51 16.31 15.69
N GLY A 260 -9.85 16.61 14.57
CA GLY A 260 -9.90 17.89 13.89
C GLY A 260 -8.94 18.95 14.45
N ILE A 261 -7.76 18.50 14.83
CA ILE A 261 -6.67 19.36 15.34
C ILE A 261 -5.58 19.46 14.29
N ILE A 262 -5.08 20.67 14.04
CA ILE A 262 -3.87 20.95 13.27
C ILE A 262 -2.81 21.41 14.28
N ARG A 263 -1.64 20.78 14.27
CA ARG A 263 -0.52 21.09 15.16
C ARG A 263 0.48 22.07 14.54
N HIS A 264 1.26 22.73 15.37
CA HIS A 264 2.52 23.35 14.94
C HIS A 264 3.54 22.26 14.56
N GLN A 265 4.20 22.38 13.40
CA GLN A 265 5.05 21.31 12.86
C GLN A 265 6.40 21.17 13.59
N ASP A 266 6.96 22.27 14.04
CA ASP A 266 8.35 22.36 14.54
C ASP A 266 8.50 22.11 16.05
N LEU A 267 7.41 21.78 16.76
CA LEU A 267 7.43 21.58 18.22
C LEU A 267 7.40 20.11 18.60
N LYS A 268 8.20 19.75 19.61
CA LYS A 268 8.18 18.40 20.18
C LYS A 268 6.84 18.09 20.87
N HIS A 269 6.23 19.10 21.52
CA HIS A 269 4.92 18.98 22.17
C HIS A 269 3.78 19.13 21.14
N VAL A 270 2.61 18.66 21.49
CA VAL A 270 1.43 18.82 20.64
C VAL A 270 0.74 20.13 20.98
N LEU A 271 1.26 21.22 20.42
CA LEU A 271 0.64 22.53 20.47
C LEU A 271 -0.35 22.70 19.31
N VAL A 272 -1.59 23.09 19.62
CA VAL A 272 -2.67 23.28 18.65
C VAL A 272 -2.43 24.58 17.88
N ALA A 273 -2.18 24.48 16.56
CA ALA A 273 -2.07 25.64 15.69
C ALA A 273 -3.46 26.13 15.27
N SER A 274 -4.36 25.20 14.92
CA SER A 274 -5.75 25.52 14.61
C SER A 274 -6.68 24.33 14.85
N VAL A 275 -7.97 24.61 14.95
CA VAL A 275 -9.03 23.60 15.14
C VAL A 275 -10.01 23.70 13.98
N ILE A 276 -10.32 22.57 13.37
CA ILE A 276 -11.26 22.53 12.23
C ILE A 276 -12.68 22.77 12.74
N ALA A 277 -13.38 23.73 12.15
CA ALA A 277 -14.72 24.10 12.54
C ALA A 277 -15.69 22.90 12.49
N GLY A 278 -16.55 22.75 13.51
CA GLY A 278 -17.52 21.65 13.63
C GLY A 278 -16.89 20.28 13.95
N SER A 279 -15.56 20.19 14.09
CA SER A 279 -14.87 18.97 14.48
C SER A 279 -15.14 18.56 15.93
N PRO A 280 -14.82 17.29 16.33
CA PRO A 280 -14.86 16.86 17.71
C PRO A 280 -14.09 17.77 18.67
N ALA A 281 -12.88 18.19 18.30
CA ALA A 281 -12.08 19.09 19.10
C ALA A 281 -12.72 20.47 19.28
N ALA A 282 -13.30 21.03 18.20
CA ALA A 282 -14.05 22.30 18.28
C ALA A 282 -15.26 22.18 19.22
N LYS A 283 -16.02 21.09 19.13
CA LYS A 283 -17.18 20.81 20.00
C LYS A 283 -16.80 20.62 21.46
N ALA A 284 -15.62 20.07 21.72
CA ALA A 284 -15.05 19.89 23.06
C ALA A 284 -14.45 21.18 23.62
N GLY A 285 -14.37 22.27 22.85
CA GLY A 285 -13.83 23.55 23.29
C GLY A 285 -12.30 23.65 23.24
N VAL A 286 -11.64 22.83 22.43
CA VAL A 286 -10.19 22.99 22.14
C VAL A 286 -9.98 24.25 21.31
N LEU A 287 -8.97 25.04 21.67
CA LEU A 287 -8.64 26.31 21.03
C LEU A 287 -7.20 26.29 20.46
N PRO A 288 -6.89 27.16 19.49
CA PRO A 288 -5.51 27.43 19.11
C PRO A 288 -4.69 27.90 20.31
N GLY A 289 -3.46 27.41 20.46
CA GLY A 289 -2.58 27.68 21.59
C GLY A 289 -2.70 26.67 22.75
N ASP A 290 -3.66 25.75 22.72
CA ASP A 290 -3.73 24.66 23.70
C ASP A 290 -2.58 23.66 23.48
N GLU A 291 -1.92 23.23 24.56
CA GLU A 291 -0.98 22.12 24.56
C GLU A 291 -1.69 20.84 25.02
N ILE A 292 -1.63 19.77 24.22
CA ILE A 292 -2.23 18.49 24.59
C ILE A 292 -1.29 17.69 25.46
N LEU A 293 -1.68 17.44 26.71
CA LEU A 293 -0.90 16.74 27.73
C LEU A 293 -1.24 15.25 27.79
N GLU A 294 -2.54 14.91 27.79
CA GLU A 294 -3.01 13.54 27.88
C GLU A 294 -4.24 13.32 26.99
N PHE A 295 -4.36 12.09 26.53
CA PHE A 295 -5.50 11.60 25.79
C PHE A 295 -5.99 10.29 26.41
N ASP A 296 -7.20 10.29 26.96
CA ASP A 296 -7.83 9.15 27.64
C ASP A 296 -6.93 8.54 28.74
N GLY A 297 -6.38 9.40 29.59
CA GLY A 297 -5.49 9.01 30.71
C GLY A 297 -4.06 8.63 30.30
N GLN A 298 -3.71 8.70 29.03
CA GLN A 298 -2.37 8.38 28.54
C GLN A 298 -1.61 9.65 28.14
N ALA A 299 -0.38 9.79 28.64
CA ALA A 299 0.47 10.95 28.37
C ALA A 299 0.80 11.08 26.87
N VAL A 300 0.65 12.29 26.32
CA VAL A 300 0.94 12.64 24.95
C VAL A 300 2.30 13.35 24.88
N LYS A 301 3.34 12.60 24.52
CA LYS A 301 4.72 13.13 24.40
C LYS A 301 4.97 13.87 23.11
N ASP A 302 4.30 13.45 22.03
CA ASP A 302 4.44 13.98 20.69
C ASP A 302 3.19 13.67 19.85
N PHE A 303 3.13 14.23 18.64
CA PHE A 303 2.02 14.02 17.72
C PHE A 303 1.88 12.56 17.25
N SER A 304 2.98 11.82 17.16
CA SER A 304 2.93 10.40 16.78
C SER A 304 2.19 9.59 17.85
N THR A 305 2.47 9.87 19.11
CA THR A 305 1.78 9.29 20.27
C THR A 305 0.29 9.64 20.23
N LEU A 306 -0.07 10.92 20.10
CA LEU A 306 -1.48 11.33 19.97
C LEU A 306 -2.18 10.61 18.80
N SER A 307 -1.55 10.58 17.62
CA SER A 307 -2.10 9.92 16.44
C SER A 307 -2.34 8.43 16.66
N LYS A 308 -1.43 7.72 17.35
CA LYS A 308 -1.60 6.29 17.69
C LYS A 308 -2.76 6.10 18.68
N LEU A 309 -2.85 6.93 19.71
CA LEU A 309 -3.92 6.88 20.69
C LEU A 309 -5.28 7.14 20.07
N VAL A 310 -5.40 8.16 19.20
CA VAL A 310 -6.63 8.45 18.47
C VAL A 310 -7.00 7.27 17.56
N LYS A 311 -6.05 6.71 16.81
CA LYS A 311 -6.29 5.57 15.91
C LYS A 311 -6.70 4.29 16.64
N SER A 312 -6.40 4.16 17.94
CA SER A 312 -6.84 3.02 18.75
C SER A 312 -8.30 3.13 19.20
N LYS A 313 -8.94 4.28 19.03
CA LYS A 313 -10.34 4.51 19.43
C LYS A 313 -11.30 4.27 18.28
N ARG A 314 -12.59 4.18 18.61
CA ARG A 314 -13.66 4.08 17.60
C ARG A 314 -14.39 5.41 17.49
N PRO A 315 -14.85 5.80 16.29
CA PRO A 315 -15.80 6.89 16.17
C PRO A 315 -17.01 6.70 17.08
N GLY A 316 -17.48 7.78 17.71
CA GLY A 316 -18.55 7.76 18.71
C GLY A 316 -18.08 7.46 20.14
N GLN A 317 -16.84 7.01 20.35
CA GLN A 317 -16.31 6.77 21.70
C GLN A 317 -16.04 8.08 22.40
N SER A 318 -16.48 8.19 23.68
CA SER A 318 -16.14 9.32 24.55
C SER A 318 -14.76 9.08 25.20
N VAL A 319 -13.94 10.09 25.22
CA VAL A 319 -12.59 10.12 25.84
C VAL A 319 -12.36 11.43 26.54
N ASP A 320 -11.42 11.47 27.47
CA ASP A 320 -10.98 12.70 28.12
C ASP A 320 -9.72 13.23 27.45
N LEU A 321 -9.71 14.52 27.14
CA LEU A 321 -8.53 15.25 26.66
C LEU A 321 -8.05 16.20 27.74
N ARG A 322 -6.84 16.01 28.28
CA ARG A 322 -6.21 16.96 29.18
C ARG A 322 -5.31 17.90 28.38
N ILE A 323 -5.57 19.18 28.52
CA ILE A 323 -4.84 20.23 27.83
C ILE A 323 -4.25 21.22 28.84
N ARG A 324 -3.22 21.96 28.41
CA ARG A 324 -2.76 23.18 29.07
C ARG A 324 -3.13 24.36 28.22
N ARG A 325 -3.88 25.31 28.79
CA ARG A 325 -4.25 26.58 28.19
C ARG A 325 -3.62 27.69 29.01
N ILE A 326 -2.62 28.38 28.43
CA ILE A 326 -1.77 29.33 29.17
C ILE A 326 -1.15 28.58 30.35
N ASP A 327 -1.53 28.86 31.61
CA ASP A 327 -0.99 28.26 32.83
C ASP A 327 -1.99 27.32 33.52
N HIS A 328 -3.14 27.02 32.91
CA HIS A 328 -4.19 26.22 33.50
C HIS A 328 -4.33 24.87 32.80
N GLU A 329 -4.39 23.79 33.56
CA GLU A 329 -4.74 22.48 33.04
C GLU A 329 -6.27 22.31 33.05
N LEU A 330 -6.82 21.89 31.90
CA LEU A 330 -8.24 21.66 31.72
C LEU A 330 -8.45 20.22 31.26
N LYS A 331 -9.54 19.62 31.71
CA LYS A 331 -10.01 18.32 31.28
C LYS A 331 -11.25 18.52 30.43
N LEU A 332 -11.19 18.18 29.14
CA LEU A 332 -12.25 18.36 28.18
C LEU A 332 -12.81 17.00 27.77
N PRO A 333 -14.08 16.69 28.02
CA PRO A 333 -14.73 15.51 27.46
C PRO A 333 -14.90 15.68 25.97
N LEU A 334 -14.49 14.66 25.20
CA LEU A 334 -14.50 14.69 23.74
C LEU A 334 -15.07 13.39 23.19
N VAL A 335 -15.97 13.51 22.19
CA VAL A 335 -16.47 12.36 21.46
C VAL A 335 -15.70 12.24 20.14
N ILE A 336 -15.04 11.10 19.94
CA ILE A 336 -14.29 10.81 18.71
C ILE A 336 -15.23 10.86 17.50
N GLY A 337 -14.88 11.63 16.49
CA GLY A 337 -15.62 11.70 15.25
C GLY A 337 -15.03 10.86 14.13
N THR A 338 -15.67 10.92 12.97
CA THR A 338 -15.12 10.49 11.68
C THR A 338 -14.76 11.71 10.86
N ARG A 339 -13.68 11.63 10.10
CA ARG A 339 -13.35 12.64 9.11
C ARG A 339 -14.34 12.47 7.95
N LYS A 340 -15.33 13.34 7.86
CA LYS A 340 -16.11 13.46 6.61
C LYS A 340 -15.19 14.08 5.57
N GLY A 341 -15.02 13.38 4.42
CA GLY A 341 -14.24 13.84 3.29
C GLY A 341 -14.81 15.10 2.65
#